data_977caf820ed56d43a6839b492910e533
#
_entry.id   977caf820ed56d43a6839b492910e533
#
_cell.length_a   1.000
_cell.length_b   1.000
_cell.length_c   1.000
_cell.angle_alpha   90.00
_cell.angle_beta   90.00
_cell.angle_gamma   90.00
#
_symmetry.space_group_name_H-M   'P 1'
#
loop_
_entity.id
_entity.type
_entity.pdbx_description
1 polymer ?
#
loop_
_entity_poly.entity_id
_entity_poly.type
_entity_poly.pdbx_seq_one_letter_code
_entity_poly.pdbx_strand_id
1 'polypeptide(L)'
;MGWAHDDFNCDIVIDICGFNRIIVSTFGVSVTADILIDDVVVDQYDALAIPGGFEEYGFYKEAYHEKTLNLIRSFHSQHKPIASVCVAAFPLAKSGILKNRKATTYHLRGGYRRAELKKYGVVLGDEWIVVDDKIITSSCPKTAPDVAFHLLEMLTSQEKASEVKKVMGY
;
A
#
# COMPACT_ATOMS: atom_id res chain seq x y z
N MET A 1 -3.57 -8.82 9.14
CA MET A 1 -2.76 -8.30 10.27
C MET A 1 -3.41 -8.63 11.62
N GLY A 2 -4.69 -8.27 11.89
CA GLY A 2 -5.34 -8.61 13.17
C GLY A 2 -5.26 -10.10 13.54
N TRP A 3 -5.60 -11.00 12.63
CA TRP A 3 -5.43 -12.46 12.84
C TRP A 3 -4.00 -12.86 13.22
N ALA A 4 -3.00 -12.21 12.60
CA ALA A 4 -1.60 -12.50 12.94
C ALA A 4 -1.27 -12.07 14.37
N HIS A 5 -1.82 -10.93 14.82
CA HIS A 5 -1.66 -10.46 16.18
C HIS A 5 -2.38 -11.35 17.19
N ASP A 6 -3.69 -11.55 17.00
CA ASP A 6 -4.56 -12.17 18.00
C ASP A 6 -4.36 -13.68 18.13
N ASP A 7 -4.26 -14.40 16.98
CA ASP A 7 -4.23 -15.87 16.97
C ASP A 7 -2.83 -16.47 16.85
N PHE A 8 -1.87 -15.70 16.34
CA PHE A 8 -0.50 -16.20 16.08
C PHE A 8 0.59 -15.48 16.86
N ASN A 9 0.23 -14.62 17.80
CA ASN A 9 1.15 -13.84 18.65
C ASN A 9 2.24 -13.11 17.87
N CYS A 10 1.91 -12.64 16.67
CA CYS A 10 2.78 -11.72 15.94
C CYS A 10 2.59 -10.32 16.54
N ASP A 11 3.66 -9.68 16.95
CA ASP A 11 3.62 -8.31 17.48
C ASP A 11 3.40 -7.32 16.32
N ILE A 12 2.15 -7.24 15.83
CA ILE A 12 1.75 -6.38 14.72
C ILE A 12 0.63 -5.44 15.18
N VAL A 13 0.92 -4.16 15.13
CA VAL A 13 -0.03 -3.08 15.36
C VAL A 13 -0.23 -2.30 14.06
N ILE A 14 -1.44 -1.80 13.82
CA ILE A 14 -1.76 -0.97 12.66
C ILE A 14 -2.29 0.36 13.14
N ASP A 15 -1.64 1.44 12.73
CA ASP A 15 -2.15 2.79 12.87
C ASP A 15 -2.73 3.29 11.55
N ILE A 16 -3.94 3.78 11.59
CA ILE A 16 -4.60 4.44 10.46
C ILE A 16 -4.13 5.89 10.42
N CYS A 17 -3.39 6.24 9.37
CA CYS A 17 -2.85 7.58 9.17
C CYS A 17 -3.73 8.39 8.22
N GLY A 18 -3.97 9.66 8.54
CA GLY A 18 -4.74 10.57 7.70
C GLY A 18 -4.30 12.03 7.79
N PHE A 19 -4.81 12.86 6.89
CA PHE A 19 -4.65 14.31 6.94
C PHE A 19 -5.56 14.96 8.00
N ASN A 20 -6.66 14.29 8.34
CA ASN A 20 -7.65 14.70 9.31
C ASN A 20 -7.99 13.54 10.24
N ARG A 21 -8.47 13.86 11.44
CA ARG A 21 -8.88 12.85 12.42
C ARG A 21 -10.04 11.96 11.92
N ILE A 22 -10.93 12.52 11.13
CA ILE A 22 -12.00 11.77 10.46
C ILE A 22 -11.69 11.71 8.97
N ILE A 23 -11.51 10.50 8.46
CA ILE A 23 -11.29 10.20 7.06
C ILE A 23 -12.61 9.71 6.48
N VAL A 24 -13.11 10.38 5.44
CA VAL A 24 -14.27 9.88 4.70
C VAL A 24 -13.77 9.09 3.50
N SER A 25 -13.98 7.78 3.55
CA SER A 25 -13.57 6.88 2.46
C SER A 25 -14.51 6.99 1.26
N THR A 26 -14.14 6.32 0.17
CA THR A 26 -15.03 6.07 -0.96
C THR A 26 -16.38 5.50 -0.46
N PHE A 27 -17.48 5.98 -1.01
CA PHE A 27 -18.86 5.63 -0.60
C PHE A 27 -19.30 6.14 0.78
N GLY A 28 -18.60 7.13 1.34
CA GLY A 28 -19.05 7.86 2.53
C GLY A 28 -18.85 7.15 3.87
N VAL A 29 -18.09 6.05 3.89
CA VAL A 29 -17.76 5.39 5.16
C VAL A 29 -16.71 6.22 5.90
N SER A 30 -17.02 6.63 7.13
CA SER A 30 -16.10 7.38 7.99
C SER A 30 -15.21 6.44 8.79
N VAL A 31 -13.91 6.74 8.81
CA VAL A 31 -12.89 6.05 9.58
C VAL A 31 -12.16 7.06 10.44
N THR A 32 -11.90 6.73 11.70
CA THR A 32 -11.09 7.56 12.58
C THR A 32 -9.62 7.25 12.37
N ALA A 33 -8.81 8.28 12.12
CA ALA A 33 -7.36 8.14 12.08
C ALA A 33 -6.79 8.01 13.50
N ASP A 34 -5.86 7.09 13.67
CA ASP A 34 -5.09 6.92 14.91
C ASP A 34 -4.02 8.00 15.02
N ILE A 35 -3.41 8.35 13.88
CA ILE A 35 -2.35 9.36 13.79
C ILE A 35 -2.56 10.30 12.61
N LEU A 36 -2.15 11.56 12.75
CA LEU A 36 -2.09 12.50 11.64
C LEU A 36 -0.77 12.36 10.88
N ILE A 37 -0.79 12.64 9.58
CA ILE A 37 0.40 12.50 8.74
C ILE A 37 1.57 13.36 9.20
N ASP A 38 1.30 14.49 9.85
CA ASP A 38 2.32 15.40 10.39
C ASP A 38 3.01 14.84 11.64
N ASP A 39 2.37 13.93 12.34
CA ASP A 39 2.84 13.36 13.60
C ASP A 39 3.57 12.01 13.39
N VAL A 40 3.62 11.50 12.15
CA VAL A 40 4.25 10.21 11.85
C VAL A 40 5.77 10.29 12.00
N VAL A 41 6.30 9.54 12.95
CA VAL A 41 7.75 9.32 13.12
C VAL A 41 8.11 7.99 12.46
N VAL A 42 8.68 8.04 11.25
CA VAL A 42 8.92 6.84 10.41
C VAL A 42 9.73 5.76 11.13
N ASP A 43 10.63 6.13 12.02
CA ASP A 43 11.46 5.17 12.79
C ASP A 43 10.65 4.24 13.71
N GLN A 44 9.42 4.64 14.06
CA GLN A 44 8.51 3.85 14.90
C GLN A 44 7.67 2.84 14.12
N TYR A 45 7.78 2.80 12.79
CA TYR A 45 6.99 1.93 11.93
C TYR A 45 7.88 1.01 11.11
N ASP A 46 7.45 -0.21 10.88
CA ASP A 46 8.18 -1.22 10.10
C ASP A 46 7.74 -1.28 8.64
N ALA A 47 6.55 -0.81 8.31
CA ALA A 47 6.02 -0.82 6.95
C ALA A 47 5.00 0.29 6.70
N LEU A 48 4.76 0.59 5.41
CA LEU A 48 3.72 1.49 4.94
C LEU A 48 2.77 0.72 4.01
N ALA A 49 1.46 0.79 4.28
CA ALA A 49 0.44 0.26 3.38
C ALA A 49 -0.48 1.39 2.88
N ILE A 50 -0.66 1.49 1.56
CA ILE A 50 -1.46 2.54 0.94
C ILE A 50 -2.64 1.89 0.21
N PRO A 51 -3.88 2.08 0.70
CA PRO A 51 -5.07 1.57 0.03
C PRO A 51 -5.31 2.32 -1.28
N GLY A 52 -6.04 1.66 -2.20
CA GLY A 52 -6.53 2.31 -3.40
C GLY A 52 -7.65 3.31 -3.12
N GLY A 53 -8.06 4.00 -4.18
CA GLY A 53 -9.15 4.96 -4.11
C GLY A 53 -9.70 5.28 -5.49
N PHE A 54 -10.53 6.30 -5.56
CA PHE A 54 -11.16 6.75 -6.80
C PHE A 54 -10.89 8.24 -7.00
N GLU A 55 -10.56 8.61 -8.22
CA GLU A 55 -10.32 10.00 -8.61
C GLU A 55 -11.54 10.88 -8.35
N GLU A 56 -12.72 10.36 -8.63
CA GLU A 56 -14.01 11.05 -8.45
C GLU A 56 -14.30 11.40 -6.99
N TYR A 57 -13.66 10.71 -6.04
CA TYR A 57 -13.76 10.97 -4.60
C TYR A 57 -12.52 11.69 -4.05
N GLY A 58 -11.68 12.27 -4.94
CA GLY A 58 -10.56 13.12 -4.53
C GLY A 58 -9.32 12.37 -4.07
N PHE A 59 -9.19 11.07 -4.34
CA PHE A 59 -8.04 10.25 -3.91
C PHE A 59 -6.69 10.93 -4.18
N TYR A 60 -6.48 11.47 -5.38
CA TYR A 60 -5.19 12.06 -5.75
C TYR A 60 -4.89 13.38 -5.06
N LYS A 61 -5.85 14.05 -4.44
CA LYS A 61 -5.62 15.30 -3.73
C LYS A 61 -4.64 15.10 -2.55
N GLU A 62 -4.88 14.05 -1.75
CA GLU A 62 -4.03 13.71 -0.61
C GLU A 62 -2.88 12.78 -1.02
N ALA A 63 -3.14 11.83 -1.91
CA ALA A 63 -2.12 10.88 -2.38
C ALA A 63 -0.94 11.56 -3.10
N TYR A 64 -1.17 12.71 -3.76
CA TYR A 64 -0.13 13.50 -4.42
C TYR A 64 0.37 14.68 -3.61
N HIS A 65 -0.13 14.86 -2.40
CA HIS A 65 0.37 15.91 -1.53
C HIS A 65 1.82 15.63 -1.13
N GLU A 66 2.65 16.70 -1.01
CA GLU A 66 4.08 16.51 -0.70
C GLU A 66 4.32 15.77 0.62
N LYS A 67 3.46 15.92 1.62
CA LYS A 67 3.56 15.15 2.87
C LYS A 67 3.49 13.63 2.61
N THR A 68 2.54 13.19 1.77
CA THR A 68 2.40 11.78 1.39
C THR A 68 3.62 11.31 0.58
N LEU A 69 4.07 12.11 -0.39
CA LEU A 69 5.22 11.75 -1.21
C LEU A 69 6.51 11.67 -0.38
N ASN A 70 6.68 12.60 0.58
CA ASN A 70 7.82 12.58 1.49
C ASN A 70 7.77 11.39 2.46
N LEU A 71 6.59 11.06 2.98
CA LEU A 71 6.40 9.86 3.81
C LEU A 71 6.83 8.59 3.04
N ILE A 72 6.36 8.42 1.80
CA ILE A 72 6.74 7.31 0.93
C ILE A 72 8.26 7.26 0.73
N ARG A 73 8.90 8.41 0.41
CA ARG A 73 10.37 8.48 0.25
C ARG A 73 11.11 8.10 1.52
N SER A 74 10.60 8.51 2.69
CA SER A 74 11.22 8.22 3.98
C SER A 74 11.18 6.73 4.31
N PHE A 75 10.05 6.05 4.12
CA PHE A 75 9.99 4.60 4.27
C PHE A 75 10.93 3.88 3.30
N HIS A 76 10.94 4.30 2.03
CA HIS A 76 11.82 3.72 1.01
C HIS A 76 13.30 3.92 1.35
N SER A 77 13.71 5.10 1.79
CA SER A 77 15.12 5.39 2.14
C SER A 77 15.62 4.59 3.33
N GLN A 78 14.72 4.16 4.22
CA GLN A 78 14.98 3.27 5.35
C GLN A 78 14.83 1.78 5.00
N HIS A 79 14.67 1.44 3.72
CA HIS A 79 14.47 0.05 3.25
C HIS A 79 13.29 -0.67 3.92
N LYS A 80 12.27 0.06 4.35
CA LYS A 80 11.06 -0.50 4.93
C LYS A 80 10.08 -0.95 3.84
N PRO A 81 9.35 -2.06 4.03
CA PRO A 81 8.33 -2.52 3.09
C PRO A 81 7.26 -1.47 2.82
N ILE A 82 6.89 -1.33 1.54
CA ILE A 82 5.81 -0.46 1.10
C ILE A 82 4.85 -1.28 0.25
N ALA A 83 3.59 -1.36 0.67
CA ALA A 83 2.54 -2.07 -0.06
C ALA A 83 1.49 -1.10 -0.62
N SER A 84 1.03 -1.35 -1.85
CA SER A 84 0.00 -0.54 -2.48
C SER A 84 -1.01 -1.37 -3.26
N VAL A 85 -2.27 -0.94 -3.22
CA VAL A 85 -3.36 -1.60 -3.93
C VAL A 85 -3.91 -0.68 -5.02
N CYS A 86 -4.17 -1.24 -6.21
CA CYS A 86 -4.91 -0.56 -7.27
C CYS A 86 -4.18 0.71 -7.77
N VAL A 87 -4.84 1.87 -7.68
CA VAL A 87 -4.29 3.18 -8.11
C VAL A 87 -3.26 3.76 -7.14
N ALA A 88 -3.07 3.15 -5.97
CA ALA A 88 -2.06 3.61 -5.01
C ALA A 88 -0.61 3.41 -5.50
N ALA A 89 -0.39 2.69 -6.60
CA ALA A 89 0.90 2.68 -7.29
C ALA A 89 1.31 4.06 -7.84
N PHE A 90 0.35 4.96 -8.11
CA PHE A 90 0.66 6.28 -8.64
C PHE A 90 1.38 7.22 -7.67
N PRO A 91 0.98 7.38 -6.39
CA PRO A 91 1.79 8.15 -5.45
C PRO A 91 3.20 7.55 -5.26
N LEU A 92 3.36 6.23 -5.31
CA LEU A 92 4.68 5.60 -5.30
C LEU A 92 5.50 6.01 -6.54
N ALA A 93 4.90 5.99 -7.72
CA ALA A 93 5.55 6.41 -8.95
C ALA A 93 5.91 7.91 -8.93
N LYS A 94 4.97 8.75 -8.47
CA LYS A 94 5.17 10.21 -8.37
C LYS A 94 6.23 10.58 -7.34
N SER A 95 6.38 9.82 -6.26
CA SER A 95 7.47 10.01 -5.29
C SER A 95 8.85 9.68 -5.86
N GLY A 96 8.90 8.97 -7.01
CA GLY A 96 10.13 8.58 -7.71
C GLY A 96 10.65 7.19 -7.35
N ILE A 97 10.10 6.51 -6.34
CA ILE A 97 10.63 5.22 -5.87
C ILE A 97 10.40 4.05 -6.83
N LEU A 98 9.50 4.19 -7.81
CA LEU A 98 9.23 3.16 -8.83
C LEU A 98 10.04 3.33 -10.13
N LYS A 99 10.89 4.35 -10.24
CA LYS A 99 11.70 4.55 -11.45
C LYS A 99 12.65 3.37 -11.68
N ASN A 100 12.58 2.78 -12.88
CA ASN A 100 13.32 1.58 -13.29
C ASN A 100 12.99 0.31 -12.48
N ARG A 101 11.91 0.30 -11.70
CA ARG A 101 11.42 -0.87 -10.95
C ARG A 101 10.22 -1.50 -11.63
N LYS A 102 10.02 -2.81 -11.42
CA LYS A 102 8.85 -3.53 -11.89
C LYS A 102 7.65 -3.20 -11.00
N ALA A 103 6.53 -2.80 -11.59
CA ALA A 103 5.31 -2.51 -10.85
C ALA A 103 4.06 -2.69 -11.71
N THR A 104 2.91 -2.79 -11.07
CA THR A 104 1.59 -2.84 -11.71
C THR A 104 0.63 -1.84 -11.08
N THR A 105 -0.51 -1.60 -11.74
CA THR A 105 -1.59 -0.75 -11.26
C THR A 105 -2.93 -1.21 -11.84
N TYR A 106 -4.01 -0.60 -11.41
CA TYR A 106 -5.35 -0.90 -11.93
C TYR A 106 -5.45 -0.80 -13.44
N HIS A 107 -6.00 -1.83 -14.09
CA HIS A 107 -6.06 -1.93 -15.55
C HIS A 107 -7.39 -2.46 -16.12
N LEU A 108 -8.39 -2.73 -15.27
CA LEU A 108 -9.63 -3.40 -15.70
C LEU A 108 -10.61 -2.50 -16.45
N ARG A 109 -10.41 -1.18 -16.42
CA ARG A 109 -11.20 -0.22 -17.22
C ARG A 109 -10.34 0.39 -18.32
N GLY A 110 -10.25 -0.32 -19.46
CA GLY A 110 -9.57 0.18 -20.65
C GLY A 110 -8.04 0.30 -20.56
N GLY A 111 -7.42 -0.08 -19.46
CA GLY A 111 -5.95 -0.21 -19.31
C GLY A 111 -5.13 1.08 -19.35
N TYR A 112 -5.74 2.26 -19.55
CA TYR A 112 -5.01 3.52 -19.71
C TYR A 112 -4.08 3.86 -18.53
N ARG A 113 -4.42 3.43 -17.32
CA ARG A 113 -3.59 3.66 -16.12
C ARG A 113 -2.23 2.98 -16.21
N ARG A 114 -2.11 1.85 -16.90
CA ARG A 114 -0.81 1.21 -17.14
C ARG A 114 0.08 2.10 -18.01
N ALA A 115 -0.49 2.66 -19.09
CA ALA A 115 0.23 3.57 -19.97
C ALA A 115 0.66 4.85 -19.21
N GLU A 116 -0.20 5.37 -18.33
CA GLU A 116 0.16 6.51 -17.48
C GLU A 116 1.27 6.17 -16.47
N LEU A 117 1.18 5.01 -15.82
CA LEU A 117 2.21 4.56 -14.87
C LEU A 117 3.59 4.44 -15.55
N LYS A 118 3.62 3.95 -16.78
CA LYS A 118 4.85 3.85 -17.59
C LYS A 118 5.56 5.20 -17.79
N LYS A 119 4.82 6.32 -17.84
CA LYS A 119 5.41 7.67 -18.01
C LYS A 119 6.32 8.08 -16.85
N TYR A 120 6.19 7.44 -15.69
CA TYR A 120 7.08 7.63 -14.53
C TYR A 120 8.36 6.79 -14.60
N GLY A 121 8.63 6.12 -15.73
CA GLY A 121 9.81 5.26 -15.88
C GLY A 121 9.67 3.90 -15.22
N VAL A 122 8.44 3.45 -14.98
CA VAL A 122 8.13 2.14 -14.39
C VAL A 122 8.25 1.04 -15.46
N VAL A 123 8.85 -0.09 -15.10
CA VAL A 123 8.81 -1.34 -15.88
C VAL A 123 7.50 -2.05 -15.54
N LEU A 124 6.57 -2.10 -16.50
CA LEU A 124 5.24 -2.68 -16.23
C LEU A 124 5.30 -4.19 -16.06
N GLY A 125 4.82 -4.71 -14.94
CA GLY A 125 4.52 -6.12 -14.73
C GLY A 125 3.12 -6.48 -15.24
N ASP A 126 2.93 -7.71 -15.73
CA ASP A 126 1.64 -8.22 -16.18
C ASP A 126 0.89 -9.01 -15.11
N GLU A 127 1.56 -9.30 -14.01
CA GLU A 127 1.03 -10.01 -12.87
C GLU A 127 -0.02 -9.16 -12.11
N TRP A 128 -0.95 -9.82 -11.45
CA TRP A 128 -1.94 -9.17 -10.58
C TRP A 128 -1.29 -8.45 -9.39
N ILE A 129 -0.18 -9.00 -8.90
CA ILE A 129 0.64 -8.45 -7.84
C ILE A 129 2.09 -8.52 -8.31
N VAL A 130 2.80 -7.43 -8.18
CA VAL A 130 4.24 -7.34 -8.45
C VAL A 130 4.95 -7.01 -7.15
N VAL A 131 5.93 -7.83 -6.80
CA VAL A 131 6.86 -7.61 -5.70
C VAL A 131 8.22 -7.32 -6.32
N ASP A 132 8.75 -6.13 -6.05
CA ASP A 132 10.09 -5.71 -6.47
C ASP A 132 10.83 -5.23 -5.24
N ASP A 133 11.71 -6.09 -4.71
CA ASP A 133 12.43 -5.89 -3.45
C ASP A 133 11.43 -5.68 -2.29
N LYS A 134 11.43 -4.53 -1.65
CA LYS A 134 10.55 -4.17 -0.54
C LYS A 134 9.26 -3.45 -0.99
N ILE A 135 8.96 -3.40 -2.29
CA ILE A 135 7.79 -2.71 -2.81
C ILE A 135 6.79 -3.71 -3.38
N ILE A 136 5.57 -3.66 -2.90
CA ILE A 136 4.44 -4.47 -3.38
C ILE A 136 3.45 -3.53 -4.09
N THR A 137 3.14 -3.82 -5.34
CA THR A 137 2.10 -3.13 -6.09
C THR A 137 1.06 -4.12 -6.61
N SER A 138 -0.18 -3.73 -6.71
CA SER A 138 -1.23 -4.63 -7.19
C SER A 138 -2.27 -3.94 -8.07
N SER A 139 -3.00 -4.76 -8.84
CA SER A 139 -3.82 -4.28 -9.95
C SER A 139 -5.25 -3.94 -9.60
N CYS A 140 -5.83 -4.44 -8.53
CA CYS A 140 -7.27 -4.23 -8.26
C CYS A 140 -7.65 -4.54 -6.81
N PRO A 141 -8.88 -4.17 -6.38
CA PRO A 141 -9.36 -4.45 -5.02
C PRO A 141 -9.32 -5.92 -4.61
N LYS A 142 -9.56 -6.84 -5.56
CA LYS A 142 -9.53 -8.29 -5.31
C LYS A 142 -8.19 -8.74 -4.72
N THR A 143 -7.09 -8.09 -5.05
CA THR A 143 -5.75 -8.49 -4.62
C THR A 143 -5.39 -7.99 -3.22
N ALA A 144 -6.23 -7.19 -2.56
CA ALA A 144 -5.92 -6.60 -1.26
C ALA A 144 -5.55 -7.62 -0.17
N PRO A 145 -6.26 -8.75 -0.01
CA PRO A 145 -5.86 -9.78 0.94
C PRO A 145 -4.48 -10.38 0.63
N ASP A 146 -4.20 -10.69 -0.63
CA ASP A 146 -2.90 -11.26 -1.02
C ASP A 146 -1.76 -10.26 -0.84
N VAL A 147 -1.98 -8.96 -1.10
CA VAL A 147 -1.02 -7.89 -0.77
C VAL A 147 -0.74 -7.87 0.75
N ALA A 148 -1.77 -8.00 1.58
CA ALA A 148 -1.60 -8.06 3.02
C ALA A 148 -0.80 -9.30 3.46
N PHE A 149 -1.00 -10.46 2.82
CA PHE A 149 -0.20 -11.66 3.09
C PHE A 149 1.27 -11.50 2.68
N HIS A 150 1.55 -10.91 1.50
CA HIS A 150 2.93 -10.59 1.12
C HIS A 150 3.60 -9.61 2.08
N LEU A 151 2.87 -8.60 2.55
CA LEU A 151 3.40 -7.68 3.54
C LEU A 151 3.65 -8.38 4.88
N LEU A 152 2.73 -9.27 5.32
CA LEU A 152 2.89 -10.08 6.52
C LEU A 152 4.12 -10.99 6.43
N GLU A 153 4.35 -11.61 5.27
CA GLU A 153 5.54 -12.42 5.00
C GLU A 153 6.83 -11.60 5.18
N MET A 154 6.87 -10.38 4.65
CA MET A 154 8.03 -9.49 4.78
C MET A 154 8.29 -9.04 6.21
N LEU A 155 7.23 -8.91 7.03
CA LEU A 155 7.30 -8.46 8.43
C LEU A 155 7.56 -9.62 9.41
N THR A 156 7.26 -10.85 9.01
CA THR A 156 7.38 -12.03 9.88
C THR A 156 8.17 -13.15 9.19
N SER A 157 7.45 -14.08 8.57
CA SER A 157 8.00 -15.16 7.76
C SER A 157 6.95 -15.72 6.79
N GLN A 158 7.40 -16.43 5.77
CA GLN A 158 6.54 -17.16 4.84
C GLN A 158 5.65 -18.19 5.58
N GLU A 159 6.20 -18.85 6.58
CA GLU A 159 5.48 -19.84 7.39
C GLU A 159 4.31 -19.18 8.13
N LYS A 160 4.56 -18.08 8.85
CA LYS A 160 3.52 -17.32 9.56
C LYS A 160 2.45 -16.79 8.63
N ALA A 161 2.83 -16.19 7.51
CA ALA A 161 1.87 -15.71 6.51
C ALA A 161 1.00 -16.85 5.97
N SER A 162 1.59 -18.04 5.72
CA SER A 162 0.87 -19.22 5.25
C SER A 162 -0.09 -19.78 6.29
N GLU A 163 0.29 -19.82 7.56
CA GLU A 163 -0.58 -20.23 8.68
C GLU A 163 -1.81 -19.33 8.78
N VAL A 164 -1.60 -18.00 8.80
CA VAL A 164 -2.68 -17.01 8.85
C VAL A 164 -3.60 -17.16 7.63
N LYS A 165 -3.01 -17.26 6.44
CA LYS A 165 -3.75 -17.44 5.19
C LYS A 165 -4.67 -18.65 5.23
N LYS A 166 -4.17 -19.80 5.71
CA LYS A 166 -4.91 -21.05 5.84
C LYS A 166 -6.10 -20.92 6.80
N VAL A 167 -5.91 -20.31 7.98
CA VAL A 167 -6.98 -20.14 8.97
C VAL A 167 -8.05 -19.17 8.48
N MET A 168 -7.67 -18.18 7.67
CA MET A 168 -8.62 -17.26 7.02
C MET A 168 -9.38 -17.89 5.83
N GLY A 169 -9.06 -19.12 5.43
CA GLY A 169 -9.74 -19.84 4.34
C GLY A 169 -9.26 -19.49 2.93
N TYR A 170 -8.03 -19.01 2.78
CA TYR A 170 -7.40 -18.68 1.49
C TYR A 170 -6.50 -19.81 0.99
#